data_bd76976e59404e1ff5c036b124a12e3b
#
_entry.id   bd76976e59404e1ff5c036b124a12e3b
#
_cell.length_a   1.000
_cell.length_b   1.000
_cell.length_c   1.000
_cell.angle_alpha   90.00
_cell.angle_beta   90.00
_cell.angle_gamma   90.00
#
_symmetry.space_group_name_H-M   'P 1'
#
loop_
_entity.id
_entity.type
_entity.pdbx_description
1 polymer ?
#
loop_
_entity_poly.entity_id
_entity_poly.type
_entity_poly.pdbx_seq_one_letter_code
_entity_poly.pdbx_strand_id
1 'polypeptide(L)'
;MSTTDAITKGIGAHGMWKQRILDAIKTGKSEWTPEIVCQDNQCEFGKWLYSCSTDEKSSPHYSNVKNLHAEFHKTAAKVLTLAITNNKAEAEKEIAPGSEYINNSMALTKEMMAWKSDT
;
A
#
# COMPACT_ATOMS: atom_id res chain seq x y z
N MET A 1 15.41 3.30 -13.53
CA MET A 1 14.06 3.92 -13.38
C MET A 1 14.21 5.24 -12.66
N SER A 2 13.61 6.29 -13.17
CA SER A 2 13.65 7.59 -12.51
C SER A 2 12.76 7.58 -11.26
N THR A 3 13.01 8.52 -10.33
CA THR A 3 12.18 8.68 -9.14
C THR A 3 10.71 8.93 -9.52
N THR A 4 10.48 9.80 -10.51
CA THR A 4 9.13 10.09 -11.01
C THR A 4 8.44 8.84 -11.54
N ASP A 5 9.13 8.02 -12.33
CA ASP A 5 8.57 6.79 -12.90
C ASP A 5 8.25 5.77 -11.80
N ALA A 6 9.15 5.60 -10.83
CA ALA A 6 8.95 4.67 -9.73
C ALA A 6 7.72 5.07 -8.90
N ILE A 7 7.58 6.36 -8.59
CA ILE A 7 6.44 6.87 -7.83
C ILE A 7 5.14 6.67 -8.61
N THR A 8 5.14 7.00 -9.90
CA THR A 8 3.95 6.84 -10.74
C THR A 8 3.48 5.39 -10.79
N LYS A 9 4.40 4.46 -10.98
CA LYS A 9 4.08 3.03 -10.98
C LYS A 9 3.59 2.57 -9.61
N GLY A 10 4.21 3.08 -8.54
CA GLY A 10 3.80 2.75 -7.17
C GLY A 10 2.39 3.20 -6.84
N ILE A 11 2.01 4.40 -7.25
CA ILE A 11 0.65 4.91 -7.05
C ILE A 11 -0.36 3.99 -7.73
N GLY A 12 -0.11 3.61 -8.99
CA GLY A 12 -0.99 2.71 -9.73
C GLY A 12 -1.09 1.34 -9.08
N ALA A 13 0.03 0.77 -8.66
CA ALA A 13 0.08 -0.56 -8.04
C ALA A 13 -0.69 -0.58 -6.71
N HIS A 14 -0.53 0.45 -5.88
CA HIS A 14 -1.23 0.52 -4.59
C HIS A 14 -2.72 0.75 -4.77
N GLY A 15 -3.12 1.48 -5.81
CA GLY A 15 -4.53 1.65 -6.15
C GLY A 15 -5.23 0.35 -6.50
N MET A 16 -4.51 -0.61 -7.06
CA MET A 16 -5.07 -1.92 -7.41
C MET A 16 -5.37 -2.80 -6.20
N TRP A 17 -4.77 -2.53 -5.04
CA TRP A 17 -4.99 -3.33 -3.84
C TRP A 17 -6.43 -3.29 -3.37
N LYS A 18 -7.12 -2.16 -3.54
CA LYS A 18 -8.54 -2.06 -3.17
C LYS A 18 -9.35 -3.08 -3.96
N GLN A 19 -9.10 -3.21 -5.26
CA GLN A 19 -9.81 -4.19 -6.10
C GLN A 19 -9.46 -5.61 -5.68
N ARG A 20 -8.20 -5.90 -5.39
CA ARG A 20 -7.77 -7.24 -4.93
C ARG A 20 -8.46 -7.63 -3.64
N ILE A 21 -8.56 -6.68 -2.69
CA ILE A 21 -9.24 -6.91 -1.41
C ILE A 21 -10.74 -7.11 -1.63
N LEU A 22 -11.39 -6.30 -2.48
CA LEU A 22 -12.79 -6.46 -2.81
C LEU A 22 -13.08 -7.84 -3.41
N ASP A 23 -12.21 -8.32 -4.31
CA ASP A 23 -12.33 -9.64 -4.90
C ASP A 23 -12.17 -10.74 -3.83
N ALA A 24 -11.24 -10.58 -2.91
CA ALA A 24 -11.04 -11.53 -1.81
C ALA A 24 -12.26 -11.57 -0.89
N ILE A 25 -12.85 -10.42 -0.60
CA ILE A 25 -14.08 -10.33 0.22
C ILE A 25 -15.21 -11.07 -0.49
N LYS A 26 -15.37 -10.83 -1.79
CA LYS A 26 -16.44 -11.43 -2.58
C LYS A 26 -16.33 -12.95 -2.68
N THR A 27 -15.12 -13.46 -2.90
CA THR A 27 -14.89 -14.89 -3.13
C THR A 27 -14.47 -15.66 -1.88
N GLY A 28 -14.00 -14.97 -0.85
CA GLY A 28 -13.43 -15.60 0.36
C GLY A 28 -12.06 -16.22 0.11
N LYS A 29 -11.44 -15.94 -1.02
CA LYS A 29 -10.15 -16.51 -1.43
C LYS A 29 -9.24 -15.42 -2.00
N SER A 30 -7.93 -15.65 -1.89
CA SER A 30 -6.93 -14.77 -2.48
C SER A 30 -5.71 -15.60 -2.88
N GLU A 31 -5.08 -15.25 -4.01
CA GLU A 31 -3.77 -15.77 -4.37
C GLU A 31 -2.65 -15.08 -3.56
N TRP A 32 -2.97 -13.97 -2.89
CA TRP A 32 -2.04 -13.23 -2.06
C TRP A 32 -2.20 -13.68 -0.62
N THR A 33 -1.08 -13.90 0.09
CA THR A 33 -1.12 -14.31 1.50
C THR A 33 -0.85 -13.11 2.40
N PRO A 34 -1.56 -12.99 3.55
CA PRO A 34 -1.30 -11.89 4.49
C PRO A 34 0.15 -11.84 4.96
N GLU A 35 0.81 -12.98 5.10
CA GLU A 35 2.20 -13.06 5.54
C GLU A 35 3.15 -12.36 4.58
N ILE A 36 2.85 -12.40 3.29
CA ILE A 36 3.66 -11.71 2.26
C ILE A 36 3.19 -10.26 2.10
N VAL A 37 1.87 -10.05 2.11
CA VAL A 37 1.31 -8.70 1.91
C VAL A 37 1.75 -7.72 3.00
N CYS A 38 1.92 -8.20 4.24
CA CYS A 38 2.36 -7.32 5.34
C CYS A 38 3.80 -6.85 5.20
N GLN A 39 4.58 -7.43 4.30
CA GLN A 39 5.97 -7.07 4.08
C GLN A 39 6.09 -5.97 3.04
N ASP A 40 6.50 -4.78 3.45
CA ASP A 40 6.57 -3.61 2.58
C ASP A 40 7.71 -3.66 1.55
N ASN A 41 8.63 -4.63 1.70
CA ASN A 41 9.76 -4.80 0.79
C ASN A 41 9.55 -5.88 -0.28
N GLN A 42 8.34 -6.45 -0.36
CA GLN A 42 8.04 -7.50 -1.34
C GLN A 42 7.41 -6.94 -2.62
N CYS A 43 6.82 -5.76 -2.60
CA CYS A 43 6.30 -5.13 -3.81
C CYS A 43 7.40 -4.36 -4.54
N GLU A 44 7.21 -4.12 -5.84
CA GLU A 44 8.22 -3.42 -6.66
C GLU A 44 8.55 -2.04 -6.10
N PHE A 45 7.54 -1.29 -5.65
CA PHE A 45 7.76 0.03 -5.06
C PHE A 45 8.59 -0.08 -3.77
N GLY A 46 8.28 -1.06 -2.92
CA GLY A 46 9.05 -1.29 -1.70
C GLY A 46 10.51 -1.64 -1.98
N LYS A 47 10.74 -2.50 -2.94
CA LYS A 47 12.10 -2.85 -3.37
C LYS A 47 12.86 -1.61 -3.82
N TRP A 48 12.21 -0.75 -4.59
CA TRP A 48 12.81 0.51 -5.04
C TRP A 48 13.11 1.43 -3.84
N LEU A 49 12.16 1.57 -2.89
CA LEU A 49 12.36 2.40 -1.68
C LEU A 49 13.61 1.99 -0.91
N TYR A 50 13.79 0.69 -0.70
CA TYR A 50 14.94 0.19 0.06
C TYR A 50 16.25 0.30 -0.72
N SER A 51 16.18 0.48 -2.04
CA SER A 51 17.35 0.64 -2.90
C SER A 51 17.67 2.09 -3.26
N CYS A 52 16.93 3.06 -2.73
CA CYS A 52 17.12 4.48 -3.04
C CYS A 52 18.52 4.95 -2.67
N SER A 53 19.03 5.90 -3.47
CA SER A 53 20.32 6.55 -3.22
C SER A 53 20.27 7.45 -1.98
N THR A 54 21.45 7.86 -1.50
CA THR A 54 21.54 8.80 -0.37
C THR A 54 20.80 10.10 -0.68
N ASP A 55 20.90 10.60 -1.92
CA ASP A 55 20.23 11.82 -2.32
C ASP A 55 18.70 11.67 -2.26
N GLU A 56 18.18 10.55 -2.75
CA GLU A 56 16.75 10.27 -2.68
C GLU A 56 16.27 10.14 -1.24
N LYS A 57 17.06 9.48 -0.38
CA LYS A 57 16.73 9.31 1.04
C LYS A 57 16.78 10.60 1.83
N SER A 58 17.47 11.63 1.32
CA SER A 58 17.54 12.94 1.99
C SER A 58 16.27 13.77 1.83
N SER A 59 15.37 13.38 0.91
CA SER A 59 14.10 14.06 0.74
C SER A 59 13.21 13.86 1.97
N PRO A 60 12.55 14.91 2.48
CA PRO A 60 11.59 14.75 3.58
C PRO A 60 10.43 13.83 3.21
N HIS A 61 10.10 13.74 1.93
CA HIS A 61 9.04 12.84 1.46
C HIS A 61 9.43 11.37 1.56
N TYR A 62 10.72 11.04 1.46
CA TYR A 62 11.17 9.66 1.52
C TYR A 62 10.77 8.98 2.84
N SER A 63 11.08 9.59 3.98
CA SER A 63 10.72 9.02 5.28
C SER A 63 9.22 8.90 5.46
N ASN A 64 8.47 9.94 5.04
CA ASN A 64 7.01 9.93 5.16
C ASN A 64 6.40 8.83 4.31
N VAL A 65 6.82 8.71 3.05
CA VAL A 65 6.32 7.67 2.14
C VAL A 65 6.70 6.29 2.67
N LYS A 66 7.92 6.10 3.15
CA LYS A 66 8.37 4.82 3.68
C LYS A 66 7.51 4.35 4.84
N ASN A 67 7.23 5.25 5.78
CA ASN A 67 6.40 4.92 6.95
C ASN A 67 4.95 4.64 6.55
N LEU A 68 4.37 5.48 5.70
CA LEU A 68 3.00 5.30 5.22
C LEU A 68 2.85 4.03 4.38
N HIS A 69 3.86 3.71 3.59
CA HIS A 69 3.89 2.50 2.78
C HIS A 69 3.90 1.24 3.66
N ALA A 70 4.71 1.24 4.71
CA ALA A 70 4.74 0.12 5.65
C ALA A 70 3.39 -0.06 6.35
N GLU A 71 2.78 1.03 6.80
CA GLU A 71 1.46 0.98 7.42
C GLU A 71 0.38 0.50 6.46
N PHE A 72 0.45 0.93 5.20
CA PHE A 72 -0.48 0.49 4.16
C PHE A 72 -0.43 -1.03 4.00
N HIS A 73 0.76 -1.61 3.92
CA HIS A 73 0.92 -3.06 3.77
C HIS A 73 0.40 -3.82 4.99
N LYS A 74 0.60 -3.30 6.20
CA LYS A 74 0.07 -3.91 7.42
C LYS A 74 -1.45 -3.90 7.44
N THR A 75 -2.07 -2.77 7.11
CA THR A 75 -3.53 -2.67 7.09
C THR A 75 -4.14 -3.49 5.96
N ALA A 76 -3.50 -3.54 4.79
CA ALA A 76 -3.94 -4.37 3.68
C ALA A 76 -3.93 -5.86 4.08
N ALA A 77 -2.87 -6.30 4.75
CA ALA A 77 -2.76 -7.69 5.23
C ALA A 77 -3.84 -8.02 6.25
N LYS A 78 -4.14 -7.09 7.16
CA LYS A 78 -5.18 -7.26 8.16
C LYS A 78 -6.55 -7.46 7.51
N VAL A 79 -6.88 -6.61 6.54
CA VAL A 79 -8.17 -6.72 5.83
C VAL A 79 -8.23 -8.01 5.02
N LEU A 80 -7.13 -8.38 4.37
CA LEU A 80 -7.06 -9.62 3.60
C LEU A 80 -7.29 -10.84 4.50
N THR A 81 -6.70 -10.84 5.70
CA THR A 81 -6.91 -11.90 6.68
C THR A 81 -8.39 -12.05 7.01
N LEU A 82 -9.08 -10.94 7.26
CA LEU A 82 -10.52 -10.95 7.53
C LEU A 82 -11.31 -11.50 6.34
N ALA A 83 -10.93 -11.12 5.14
CA ALA A 83 -11.61 -11.55 3.91
C ALA A 83 -11.54 -13.06 3.69
N ILE A 84 -10.39 -13.67 3.98
CA ILE A 84 -10.18 -15.10 3.70
C ILE A 84 -10.47 -16.03 4.88
N THR A 85 -10.87 -15.49 6.04
CA THR A 85 -11.18 -16.28 7.24
C THR A 85 -12.65 -16.21 7.63
N ASN A 86 -13.54 -16.01 6.65
CA ASN A 86 -15.00 -15.92 6.84
C ASN A 86 -15.45 -14.73 7.69
N ASN A 87 -14.66 -13.66 7.73
CA ASN A 87 -15.00 -12.41 8.42
C ASN A 87 -15.37 -11.31 7.43
N LYS A 88 -16.21 -11.66 6.46
CA LYS A 88 -16.58 -10.78 5.35
C LYS A 88 -17.13 -9.42 5.82
N ALA A 89 -18.05 -9.41 6.79
CA ALA A 89 -18.65 -8.18 7.29
C ALA A 89 -17.61 -7.25 7.93
N GLU A 90 -16.67 -7.81 8.68
CA GLU A 90 -15.59 -7.03 9.29
C GLU A 90 -14.63 -6.50 8.21
N ALA A 91 -14.32 -7.33 7.20
CA ALA A 91 -13.48 -6.89 6.09
C ALA A 91 -14.12 -5.72 5.33
N GLU A 92 -15.43 -5.78 5.10
CA GLU A 92 -16.16 -4.69 4.43
C GLU A 92 -16.11 -3.39 5.24
N LYS A 93 -16.20 -3.47 6.56
CA LYS A 93 -16.07 -2.29 7.43
C LYS A 93 -14.67 -1.69 7.35
N GLU A 94 -13.65 -2.53 7.26
CA GLU A 94 -12.25 -2.08 7.24
C GLU A 94 -11.85 -1.39 5.94
N ILE A 95 -12.64 -1.52 4.87
CA ILE A 95 -12.40 -0.82 3.61
C ILE A 95 -13.45 0.27 3.33
N ALA A 96 -14.33 0.55 4.28
CA ALA A 96 -15.32 1.60 4.16
C ALA A 96 -14.67 2.99 4.29
N PRO A 97 -15.32 4.04 3.77
CA PRO A 97 -14.81 5.41 3.96
C PRO A 97 -14.60 5.71 5.45
N GLY A 98 -13.45 6.32 5.78
CA GLY A 98 -13.07 6.63 7.16
C GLY A 98 -12.36 5.51 7.89
N SER A 99 -12.21 4.33 7.28
CA SER A 99 -11.45 3.23 7.88
C SER A 99 -9.95 3.51 7.87
N GLU A 100 -9.23 2.78 8.72
CA GLU A 100 -7.78 2.88 8.77
C GLU A 100 -7.14 2.58 7.42
N TYR A 101 -7.62 1.55 6.72
CA TYR A 101 -7.11 1.20 5.39
C TYR A 101 -7.28 2.35 4.40
N ILE A 102 -8.49 2.91 4.31
CA ILE A 102 -8.77 4.00 3.37
C ILE A 102 -7.96 5.24 3.74
N ASN A 103 -7.87 5.58 5.03
CA ASN A 103 -7.09 6.73 5.49
C ASN A 103 -5.60 6.57 5.16
N ASN A 104 -5.04 5.38 5.39
CA ASN A 104 -3.65 5.09 5.05
C ASN A 104 -3.41 5.14 3.54
N SER A 105 -4.32 4.59 2.76
CA SER A 105 -4.22 4.60 1.30
C SER A 105 -4.22 6.04 0.76
N MET A 106 -5.11 6.88 1.27
CA MET A 106 -5.21 8.28 0.86
C MET A 106 -3.96 9.07 1.27
N ALA A 107 -3.50 8.88 2.50
CA ALA A 107 -2.31 9.58 3.01
C ALA A 107 -1.06 9.18 2.22
N LEU A 108 -0.91 7.89 1.93
CA LEU A 108 0.22 7.39 1.14
C LEU A 108 0.21 7.98 -0.27
N THR A 109 -0.93 7.94 -0.94
CA THR A 109 -1.06 8.48 -2.30
C THR A 109 -0.76 9.97 -2.34
N LYS A 110 -1.29 10.72 -1.37
CA LYS A 110 -1.06 12.16 -1.27
C LYS A 110 0.43 12.48 -1.12
N GLU A 111 1.12 11.77 -0.23
CA GLU A 111 2.55 11.99 0.01
C GLU A 111 3.39 11.57 -1.20
N MET A 112 3.01 10.48 -1.87
CA MET A 112 3.69 10.05 -3.10
C MET A 112 3.55 11.10 -4.20
N MET A 113 2.37 11.69 -4.35
CA MET A 113 2.14 12.76 -5.33
C MET A 113 2.93 14.02 -5.00
N ALA A 114 3.03 14.37 -3.72
CA ALA A 114 3.83 15.51 -3.28
C ALA A 114 5.32 15.28 -3.59
N TRP A 115 5.80 14.07 -3.35
CA TRP A 115 7.19 13.71 -3.68
C TRP A 115 7.43 13.79 -5.18
N LYS A 116 6.51 13.27 -5.97
CA LYS A 116 6.59 13.33 -7.44
C LYS A 116 6.67 14.77 -7.94
N SER A 117 5.90 15.68 -7.32
CA SER A 117 5.93 17.10 -7.70
C SER A 117 7.26 17.77 -7.39
N ASP A 118 8.02 17.26 -6.43
CA ASP A 118 9.32 17.79 -6.03
C ASP A 118 10.49 17.20 -6.83
N THR A 119 10.21 16.31 -7.77
CA THR A 119 11.26 15.69 -8.61
C THR A 119 11.39 16.29 -10.03
#